data_3cc15da036c711768308ebcfca3ea098
#
_entry.id   3cc15da036c711768308ebcfca3ea098
#
_cell.length_a   1.000
_cell.length_b   1.000
_cell.length_c   1.000
_cell.angle_alpha   90.00
_cell.angle_beta   90.00
_cell.angle_gamma   90.00
#
_symmetry.space_group_name_H-M   'P 1'
#
loop_
_entity.id
_entity.type
_entity.pdbx_description
1 polymer ?
#
loop_
_entity_poly.entity_id
_entity_poly.type
_entity_poly.pdbx_seq_one_letter_code
_entity_poly.pdbx_strand_id
1 'polypeptide(L)'
;MAALGLEWMETDLRLTADGVAVLSHDEDLRRTANDPRTVGEVMWAELANLDSGDGRGFVRLDDVLYAHPTMKFNVDLKDSSVVQAALQTVRDAEALDRVRFASFSARRLAVLRRQEPRATTSLGVSDVLGLMLRSEAAVPLPQTRWGWTRGKVDAVQVPEIYHGVPVVTRRFVAAAHTAGLEVHVWTVDEPDQMRRLAELNVDAIMTDVPTLALQILG
;
A
#
# COMPACT_ATOMS: atom_id res chain seq x y z
N MET A 1 13.97 -1.22 -8.43
CA MET A 1 12.79 -2.07 -8.71
C MET A 1 12.70 -2.41 -10.19
N ALA A 2 12.51 -1.47 -11.10
CA ALA A 2 12.45 -1.75 -12.55
C ALA A 2 13.67 -2.54 -13.08
N ALA A 3 14.88 -2.20 -12.66
CA ALA A 3 16.10 -2.93 -13.04
C ALA A 3 16.15 -4.39 -12.53
N LEU A 4 15.32 -4.76 -11.57
CA LEU A 4 15.17 -6.13 -11.05
C LEU A 4 14.05 -6.90 -11.74
N GLY A 5 13.35 -6.31 -12.72
CA GLY A 5 12.21 -6.94 -13.39
C GLY A 5 10.94 -7.03 -12.55
N LEU A 6 10.87 -6.32 -11.42
CA LEU A 6 9.68 -6.27 -10.57
C LEU A 6 8.60 -5.39 -11.19
N GLU A 7 7.36 -5.88 -11.19
CA GLU A 7 6.21 -5.17 -11.75
C GLU A 7 5.61 -4.14 -10.78
N TRP A 8 5.69 -4.41 -9.47
CA TRP A 8 5.07 -3.61 -8.43
C TRP A 8 6.09 -2.90 -7.57
N MET A 9 5.76 -1.68 -7.19
CA MET A 9 6.45 -0.90 -6.17
C MET A 9 5.43 -0.43 -5.14
N GLU A 10 5.74 -0.64 -3.86
CA GLU A 10 4.98 -0.07 -2.75
C GLU A 10 5.60 1.26 -2.35
N THR A 11 4.76 2.21 -1.93
CA THR A 11 5.20 3.49 -1.39
C THR A 11 4.12 4.17 -0.57
N ASP A 12 4.55 5.05 0.33
CA ASP A 12 3.71 5.82 1.23
C ASP A 12 3.54 7.25 0.76
N LEU A 13 2.37 7.82 0.91
CA LEU A 13 2.10 9.21 0.52
C LEU A 13 1.72 10.10 1.69
N ARG A 14 2.32 11.29 1.66
CA ARG A 14 1.95 12.42 2.50
C ARG A 14 1.75 13.68 1.65
N LEU A 15 1.15 14.70 2.26
CA LEU A 15 0.86 15.97 1.61
C LEU A 15 1.75 17.08 2.19
N THR A 16 2.39 17.86 1.33
CA THR A 16 3.12 19.08 1.74
C THR A 16 2.16 20.22 2.09
N ALA A 17 2.69 21.29 2.69
CA ALA A 17 1.92 22.48 3.05
C ALA A 17 1.21 23.14 1.84
N ASP A 18 1.80 23.06 0.66
CA ASP A 18 1.28 23.59 -0.61
C ASP A 18 0.51 22.56 -1.44
N GLY A 19 0.17 21.41 -0.86
CA GLY A 19 -0.74 20.44 -1.47
C GLY A 19 -0.10 19.49 -2.49
N VAL A 20 1.20 19.29 -2.46
CA VAL A 20 1.91 18.32 -3.32
C VAL A 20 1.93 16.95 -2.64
N ALA A 21 1.53 15.90 -3.36
CA ALA A 21 1.65 14.52 -2.90
C ALA A 21 3.09 14.03 -3.08
N VAL A 22 3.74 13.66 -1.96
CA VAL A 22 5.14 13.24 -1.92
C VAL A 22 5.30 11.86 -1.30
N LEU A 23 6.34 11.14 -1.69
CA LEU A 23 6.71 9.85 -1.14
C LEU A 23 7.37 10.06 0.22
N SER A 24 6.69 9.66 1.30
CA SER A 24 7.22 9.70 2.66
C SER A 24 6.45 8.77 3.58
N HIS A 25 7.16 7.88 4.28
CA HIS A 25 6.57 7.01 5.30
C HIS A 25 6.24 7.80 6.57
N ASP A 26 7.23 8.50 7.13
CA ASP A 26 7.10 9.19 8.40
C ASP A 26 6.27 10.47 8.25
N GLU A 27 5.58 10.84 9.32
CA GLU A 27 4.86 12.10 9.38
C GLU A 27 5.82 13.29 9.52
N ASP A 28 6.86 13.11 10.34
CA ASP A 28 7.89 14.12 10.54
C ASP A 28 9.18 13.80 9.75
N LEU A 29 10.05 14.79 9.65
CA LEU A 29 11.27 14.73 8.88
C LEU A 29 12.50 14.42 9.75
N ARG A 30 12.33 14.08 11.04
CA ARG A 30 13.44 13.89 12.00
C ARG A 30 14.37 12.77 11.60
N ARG A 31 13.82 11.62 11.26
CA ARG A 31 14.61 10.44 10.93
C ARG A 31 15.34 10.57 9.59
N THR A 32 14.69 11.19 8.62
CA THR A 32 15.19 11.27 7.24
C THR A 32 16.03 12.52 7.00
N ALA A 33 15.54 13.71 7.40
CA ALA A 33 16.19 14.99 7.10
C ALA A 33 16.73 15.71 8.33
N ASN A 34 16.68 15.11 9.53
CA ASN A 34 17.07 15.74 10.80
C ASN A 34 16.35 17.09 11.05
N ASP A 35 15.11 17.21 10.57
CA ASP A 35 14.25 18.39 10.71
C ASP A 35 13.07 18.04 11.63
N PRO A 36 12.75 18.83 12.66
CA PRO A 36 11.67 18.52 13.60
C PRO A 36 10.25 18.70 13.02
N ARG A 37 10.13 19.35 11.88
CA ARG A 37 8.85 19.65 11.24
C ARG A 37 8.20 18.40 10.63
N THR A 38 6.90 18.45 10.43
CA THR A 38 6.17 17.46 9.65
C THR A 38 6.22 17.78 8.15
N VAL A 39 5.98 16.78 7.30
CA VAL A 39 5.86 16.97 5.85
C VAL A 39 4.78 18.02 5.52
N GLY A 40 3.66 18.02 6.27
CA GLY A 40 2.54 18.96 6.09
C GLY A 40 2.85 20.41 6.50
N GLU A 41 3.96 20.67 7.18
CA GLU A 41 4.41 22.02 7.55
C GLU A 41 5.42 22.61 6.56
N VAL A 42 5.89 21.83 5.59
CA VAL A 42 6.95 22.23 4.64
C VAL A 42 6.37 22.33 3.23
N MET A 43 6.71 23.40 2.51
CA MET A 43 6.37 23.54 1.09
C MET A 43 7.25 22.64 0.23
N TRP A 44 6.75 22.16 -0.90
CA TRP A 44 7.50 21.31 -1.81
C TRP A 44 8.87 21.91 -2.21
N ALA A 45 8.90 23.19 -2.54
CA ALA A 45 10.13 23.87 -2.95
C ALA A 45 11.24 23.80 -1.89
N GLU A 46 10.88 23.72 -0.60
CA GLU A 46 11.81 23.54 0.49
C GLU A 46 12.14 22.07 0.70
N LEU A 47 11.13 21.21 0.74
CA LEU A 47 11.27 19.76 0.94
C LEU A 47 12.18 19.12 -0.12
N ALA A 48 12.09 19.57 -1.37
CA ALA A 48 12.90 19.08 -2.49
C ALA A 48 14.41 19.31 -2.31
N ASN A 49 14.80 20.24 -1.43
CA ASN A 49 16.21 20.54 -1.14
C ASN A 49 16.74 19.83 0.12
N LEU A 50 15.87 19.09 0.82
CA LEU A 50 16.29 18.29 1.97
C LEU A 50 16.79 16.92 1.51
N ASP A 51 17.80 16.41 2.21
CA ASP A 51 18.24 15.03 2.04
C ASP A 51 17.22 14.08 2.70
N SER A 52 16.78 13.05 1.99
CA SER A 52 15.89 12.02 2.53
C SER A 52 16.60 10.95 3.36
N GLY A 53 17.88 11.17 3.70
CA GLY A 53 18.69 10.34 4.61
C GLY A 53 19.66 9.38 3.90
N ASP A 54 19.72 9.39 2.58
CA ASP A 54 20.60 8.53 1.78
C ASP A 54 21.35 9.30 0.67
N GLY A 55 21.46 10.62 0.80
CA GLY A 55 22.04 11.52 -0.20
C GLY A 55 21.12 11.82 -1.38
N ARG A 56 19.84 11.47 -1.26
CA ARG A 56 18.80 11.76 -2.27
C ARG A 56 17.77 12.73 -1.71
N GLY A 57 17.05 13.40 -2.59
CA GLY A 57 15.92 14.25 -2.21
C GLY A 57 14.62 13.48 -2.04
N PHE A 58 13.62 14.16 -1.50
CA PHE A 58 12.24 13.68 -1.53
C PHE A 58 11.73 13.66 -2.96
N VAL A 59 10.73 12.82 -3.24
CA VAL A 59 10.20 12.60 -4.59
C VAL A 59 8.70 12.84 -4.60
N ARG A 60 8.18 13.44 -5.66
CA ARG A 60 6.75 13.64 -5.88
C ARG A 60 6.13 12.39 -6.50
N LEU A 61 4.84 12.19 -6.25
CA LEU A 61 4.11 11.08 -6.86
C LEU A 61 4.08 11.17 -8.40
N ASP A 62 3.86 12.36 -8.97
CA ASP A 62 3.82 12.54 -10.42
C ASP A 62 5.17 12.24 -11.08
N ASP A 63 6.30 12.67 -10.49
CA ASP A 63 7.64 12.38 -11.00
C ASP A 63 7.88 10.87 -11.12
N VAL A 64 7.48 10.10 -10.11
CA VAL A 64 7.63 8.63 -10.11
C VAL A 64 6.72 7.98 -11.14
N LEU A 65 5.47 8.43 -11.26
CA LEU A 65 4.52 7.89 -12.23
C LEU A 65 4.98 8.12 -13.67
N TYR A 66 5.52 9.30 -13.97
CA TYR A 66 6.06 9.62 -15.31
C TYR A 66 7.39 8.92 -15.60
N ALA A 67 8.27 8.81 -14.60
CA ALA A 67 9.56 8.11 -14.77
C ALA A 67 9.39 6.60 -15.01
N HIS A 68 8.29 6.01 -14.53
CA HIS A 68 8.04 4.57 -14.60
C HIS A 68 6.66 4.25 -15.19
N PRO A 69 6.41 4.49 -16.50
CA PRO A 69 5.08 4.41 -17.10
C PRO A 69 4.49 3.00 -17.15
N THR A 70 5.31 1.96 -17.06
CA THR A 70 4.88 0.56 -17.10
C THR A 70 4.80 -0.11 -15.73
N MET A 71 5.36 0.54 -14.69
CA MET A 71 5.35 -0.01 -13.33
C MET A 71 3.99 0.17 -12.68
N LYS A 72 3.58 -0.83 -11.92
CA LYS A 72 2.40 -0.77 -11.06
C LYS A 72 2.79 -0.27 -9.67
N PHE A 73 1.93 0.48 -9.04
CA PHE A 73 2.19 1.07 -7.73
C PHE A 73 1.12 0.67 -6.72
N ASN A 74 1.56 0.26 -5.53
CA ASN A 74 0.73 0.16 -4.35
C ASN A 74 1.02 1.38 -3.47
N VAL A 75 0.04 2.26 -3.31
CA VAL A 75 0.22 3.58 -2.72
C VAL A 75 -0.53 3.67 -1.41
N ASP A 76 0.17 3.68 -0.26
CA ASP A 76 -0.46 3.84 1.05
C ASP A 76 -0.71 5.32 1.37
N LEU A 77 -1.97 5.65 1.55
CA LEU A 77 -2.42 6.98 1.95
C LEU A 77 -2.30 7.11 3.47
N LYS A 78 -1.28 7.82 3.97
CA LYS A 78 -0.98 7.90 5.41
C LYS A 78 -1.98 8.77 6.19
N ASP A 79 -2.54 9.79 5.55
CA ASP A 79 -3.54 10.68 6.15
C ASP A 79 -4.69 11.00 5.18
N SER A 80 -5.72 11.70 5.67
CA SER A 80 -6.89 12.01 4.84
C SER A 80 -6.68 13.22 3.94
N SER A 81 -5.71 14.06 4.23
CA SER A 81 -5.41 15.27 3.46
C SER A 81 -4.82 14.93 2.09
N VAL A 82 -4.02 13.86 1.98
CA VAL A 82 -3.37 13.46 0.74
C VAL A 82 -4.32 12.82 -0.29
N VAL A 83 -5.51 12.37 0.12
CA VAL A 83 -6.44 11.61 -0.75
C VAL A 83 -6.76 12.33 -2.05
N GLN A 84 -7.14 13.61 -1.95
CA GLN A 84 -7.55 14.41 -3.10
C GLN A 84 -6.37 14.67 -4.04
N ALA A 85 -5.22 15.05 -3.49
CA ALA A 85 -4.00 15.30 -4.27
C ALA A 85 -3.51 14.03 -4.96
N ALA A 86 -3.42 12.91 -4.23
CA ALA A 86 -3.01 11.62 -4.80
C ALA A 86 -3.93 11.18 -5.94
N LEU A 87 -5.26 11.29 -5.74
CA LEU A 87 -6.23 10.90 -6.75
C LEU A 87 -6.13 11.80 -8.01
N GLN A 88 -5.97 13.12 -7.81
CA GLN A 88 -5.80 14.03 -8.94
C GLN A 88 -4.50 13.75 -9.71
N THR A 89 -3.38 13.58 -9.00
CA THR A 89 -2.08 13.24 -9.59
C THR A 89 -2.15 11.95 -10.42
N VAL A 90 -2.80 10.91 -9.90
CA VAL A 90 -2.95 9.63 -10.62
C VAL A 90 -3.84 9.77 -11.86
N ARG A 91 -4.89 10.63 -11.81
CA ARG A 91 -5.73 10.92 -12.98
C ARG A 91 -4.95 11.69 -14.05
N ASP A 92 -4.22 12.72 -13.65
CA ASP A 92 -3.44 13.57 -14.56
C ASP A 92 -2.31 12.80 -15.25
N ALA A 93 -1.74 11.82 -14.55
CA ALA A 93 -0.75 10.88 -15.08
C ALA A 93 -1.37 9.69 -15.87
N GLU A 94 -2.71 9.66 -16.03
CA GLU A 94 -3.44 8.54 -16.67
C GLU A 94 -3.08 7.16 -16.09
N ALA A 95 -2.82 7.11 -14.76
CA ALA A 95 -2.23 5.96 -14.09
C ALA A 95 -3.23 5.11 -13.29
N LEU A 96 -4.55 5.35 -13.40
CA LEU A 96 -5.58 4.66 -12.60
C LEU A 96 -5.55 3.14 -12.72
N ASP A 97 -5.19 2.60 -13.88
CA ASP A 97 -5.17 1.15 -14.13
C ASP A 97 -3.94 0.45 -13.56
N ARG A 98 -2.93 1.22 -13.14
CA ARG A 98 -1.67 0.72 -12.60
C ARG A 98 -1.36 1.22 -11.19
N VAL A 99 -2.32 1.88 -10.53
CA VAL A 99 -2.20 2.32 -9.13
C VAL A 99 -3.29 1.66 -8.29
N ARG A 100 -2.86 0.95 -7.26
CA ARG A 100 -3.70 0.48 -6.16
C ARG A 100 -3.52 1.41 -4.97
N PHE A 101 -4.62 1.93 -4.44
CA PHE A 101 -4.58 2.73 -3.22
C PHE A 101 -4.78 1.86 -1.99
N ALA A 102 -3.90 2.01 -1.03
CA ALA A 102 -3.95 1.36 0.27
C ALA A 102 -4.17 2.37 1.38
N SER A 103 -4.67 1.92 2.50
CA SER A 103 -4.69 2.66 3.76
C SER A 103 -5.15 1.77 4.91
N PHE A 104 -4.61 2.02 6.10
CA PHE A 104 -5.15 1.44 7.33
C PHE A 104 -6.59 1.89 7.61
N SER A 105 -7.00 3.06 7.13
CA SER A 105 -8.33 3.63 7.34
C SER A 105 -9.33 3.18 6.28
N ALA A 106 -10.22 2.25 6.63
CA ALA A 106 -11.34 1.84 5.77
C ALA A 106 -12.23 3.04 5.36
N ARG A 107 -12.39 4.04 6.26
CA ARG A 107 -13.13 5.27 5.96
C ARG A 107 -12.44 6.09 4.87
N ARG A 108 -11.12 6.22 4.90
CA ARG A 108 -10.33 6.93 3.88
C ARG A 108 -10.50 6.28 2.52
N LEU A 109 -10.35 4.96 2.44
CA LEU A 109 -10.58 4.20 1.21
C LEU A 109 -12.03 4.31 0.71
N ALA A 110 -13.01 4.31 1.62
CA ALA A 110 -14.41 4.51 1.22
C ALA A 110 -14.68 5.92 0.66
N VAL A 111 -13.99 6.96 1.16
CA VAL A 111 -14.05 8.32 0.58
C VAL A 111 -13.45 8.32 -0.83
N LEU A 112 -12.26 7.74 -1.00
CA LEU A 112 -11.59 7.64 -2.29
C LEU A 112 -12.46 6.92 -3.32
N ARG A 113 -13.01 5.75 -2.99
CA ARG A 113 -13.91 4.97 -3.88
C ARG A 113 -15.19 5.70 -4.26
N ARG A 114 -15.70 6.60 -3.42
CA ARG A 114 -16.84 7.47 -3.78
C ARG A 114 -16.46 8.53 -4.81
N GLN A 115 -15.25 9.06 -4.72
CA GLN A 115 -14.75 10.09 -5.65
C GLN A 115 -14.29 9.49 -6.97
N GLU A 116 -13.77 8.26 -6.95
CA GLU A 116 -13.32 7.53 -8.14
C GLU A 116 -13.68 6.04 -8.03
N PRO A 117 -14.86 5.66 -8.53
CA PRO A 117 -15.31 4.26 -8.49
C PRO A 117 -14.45 3.29 -9.32
N ARG A 118 -13.63 3.79 -10.25
CA ARG A 118 -12.71 2.98 -11.05
C ARG A 118 -11.41 2.66 -10.31
N ALA A 119 -11.08 3.44 -9.26
CA ALA A 119 -9.85 3.24 -8.52
C ALA A 119 -9.81 1.86 -7.85
N THR A 120 -8.69 1.19 -8.00
CA THR A 120 -8.39 -0.06 -7.30
C THR A 120 -7.90 0.23 -5.89
N THR A 121 -8.40 -0.51 -4.89
CA THR A 121 -8.02 -0.28 -3.49
C THR A 121 -7.82 -1.59 -2.74
N SER A 122 -7.04 -1.56 -1.66
CA SER A 122 -7.01 -2.63 -0.65
C SER A 122 -8.20 -2.54 0.32
N LEU A 123 -8.32 -3.54 1.22
CA LEU A 123 -9.14 -3.45 2.43
C LEU A 123 -8.46 -2.57 3.49
N GLY A 124 -9.26 -1.85 4.29
CA GLY A 124 -8.79 -1.20 5.52
C GLY A 124 -8.88 -2.13 6.74
N VAL A 125 -8.29 -1.70 7.86
CA VAL A 125 -8.15 -2.55 9.07
C VAL A 125 -9.48 -3.12 9.58
N SER A 126 -10.55 -2.32 9.61
CA SER A 126 -11.86 -2.82 10.08
C SER A 126 -12.43 -3.92 9.17
N ASP A 127 -12.15 -3.85 7.87
CA ASP A 127 -12.62 -4.83 6.90
C ASP A 127 -11.80 -6.12 7.01
N VAL A 128 -10.47 -5.99 7.25
CA VAL A 128 -9.56 -7.10 7.53
C VAL A 128 -9.99 -7.88 8.77
N LEU A 129 -10.32 -7.17 9.87
CA LEU A 129 -10.81 -7.80 11.09
C LEU A 129 -12.10 -8.60 10.83
N GLY A 130 -13.02 -8.03 10.04
CA GLY A 130 -14.24 -8.73 9.63
C GLY A 130 -13.96 -10.00 8.82
N LEU A 131 -12.95 -9.98 7.94
CA LEU A 131 -12.50 -11.15 7.18
C LEU A 131 -11.89 -12.21 8.11
N MET A 132 -11.00 -11.81 9.03
CA MET A 132 -10.39 -12.72 10.01
C MET A 132 -11.43 -13.46 10.86
N LEU A 133 -12.36 -12.74 11.47
CA LEU A 133 -13.40 -13.32 12.31
C LEU A 133 -14.26 -14.35 11.55
N ARG A 134 -14.58 -14.07 10.28
CA ARG A 134 -15.37 -14.98 9.44
C ARG A 134 -14.57 -16.20 9.01
N SER A 135 -13.28 -16.03 8.71
CA SER A 135 -12.40 -17.15 8.33
C SER A 135 -12.26 -18.18 9.47
N GLU A 136 -12.16 -17.71 10.71
CA GLU A 136 -12.09 -18.59 11.89
C GLU A 136 -13.44 -19.24 12.22
N ALA A 137 -14.54 -18.53 12.05
CA ALA A 137 -15.89 -19.05 12.29
C ALA A 137 -16.39 -19.99 11.18
N ALA A 138 -15.62 -20.21 10.10
CA ALA A 138 -16.01 -20.95 8.90
C ALA A 138 -17.38 -20.47 8.30
N VAL A 139 -17.69 -19.21 8.48
CA VAL A 139 -18.93 -18.61 7.91
C VAL A 139 -18.67 -18.30 6.44
N PRO A 140 -19.53 -18.78 5.52
CA PRO A 140 -19.38 -18.48 4.11
C PRO A 140 -19.33 -16.96 3.87
N LEU A 141 -18.31 -16.52 3.13
CA LEU A 141 -18.26 -15.14 2.67
C LEU A 141 -19.30 -14.99 1.54
N PRO A 142 -20.06 -13.91 1.52
CA PRO A 142 -20.93 -13.66 0.38
C PRO A 142 -20.07 -13.53 -0.86
N GLN A 143 -20.33 -14.36 -1.87
CA GLN A 143 -19.65 -14.33 -3.19
C GLN A 143 -19.91 -13.03 -3.98
N THR A 144 -20.83 -12.23 -3.53
CA THR A 144 -21.12 -10.92 -4.10
C THR A 144 -20.26 -9.90 -3.37
N ARG A 145 -19.39 -9.24 -4.15
CA ARG A 145 -18.65 -8.00 -3.82
C ARG A 145 -19.06 -7.48 -2.45
N TRP A 146 -18.14 -7.39 -1.53
CA TRP A 146 -18.39 -6.77 -0.23
C TRP A 146 -19.29 -5.56 -0.44
N GLY A 147 -20.60 -5.71 -0.14
CA GLY A 147 -21.67 -4.78 -0.54
C GLY A 147 -21.59 -3.39 0.07
N TRP A 148 -20.47 -3.09 0.68
CA TRP A 148 -20.11 -1.84 1.35
C TRP A 148 -19.21 -0.97 0.48
N THR A 149 -18.66 -1.51 -0.61
CA THR A 149 -17.67 -0.79 -1.41
C THR A 149 -18.22 -0.50 -2.79
N ARG A 150 -18.64 0.73 -2.98
CA ARG A 150 -18.66 1.29 -4.33
C ARG A 150 -17.21 1.38 -4.78
N GLY A 151 -16.81 0.65 -5.84
CA GLY A 151 -15.45 0.64 -6.36
C GLY A 151 -14.80 -0.75 -6.32
N LYS A 152 -13.60 -0.83 -6.86
CA LYS A 152 -12.84 -2.07 -7.01
C LYS A 152 -11.96 -2.29 -5.78
N VAL A 153 -12.22 -3.35 -5.02
CA VAL A 153 -11.33 -3.85 -3.96
C VAL A 153 -10.78 -5.18 -4.45
N ASP A 154 -9.46 -5.31 -4.49
CA ASP A 154 -8.80 -6.48 -5.05
C ASP A 154 -7.78 -7.14 -4.12
N ALA A 155 -7.40 -6.49 -3.01
CA ALA A 155 -6.39 -7.02 -2.11
C ALA A 155 -6.72 -6.79 -0.63
N VAL A 156 -6.22 -7.70 0.21
CA VAL A 156 -6.05 -7.53 1.64
C VAL A 156 -4.56 -7.48 1.96
N GLN A 157 -4.13 -6.46 2.72
CA GLN A 157 -2.73 -6.21 3.06
C GLN A 157 -2.56 -6.28 4.57
N VAL A 158 -1.78 -7.25 5.04
CA VAL A 158 -1.71 -7.61 6.46
C VAL A 158 -0.28 -7.97 6.89
N PRO A 159 0.08 -7.76 8.17
CA PRO A 159 1.26 -8.40 8.73
C PRO A 159 1.00 -9.91 8.90
N GLU A 160 2.05 -10.73 8.87
CA GLU A 160 1.91 -12.16 9.15
C GLU A 160 1.35 -12.40 10.56
N ILE A 161 1.86 -11.64 11.53
CA ILE A 161 1.46 -11.72 12.94
C ILE A 161 1.13 -10.31 13.43
N TYR A 162 0.01 -10.13 14.13
CA TYR A 162 -0.37 -8.88 14.74
C TYR A 162 -0.57 -9.02 16.25
N HIS A 163 0.25 -8.32 17.06
CA HIS A 163 0.25 -8.43 18.53
C HIS A 163 0.30 -9.88 19.05
N GLY A 164 1.13 -10.73 18.42
CA GLY A 164 1.29 -12.14 18.79
C GLY A 164 0.20 -13.07 18.24
N VAL A 165 -0.79 -12.54 17.54
CA VAL A 165 -1.86 -13.33 16.91
C VAL A 165 -1.51 -13.58 15.45
N PRO A 166 -1.43 -14.85 14.97
CA PRO A 166 -1.25 -15.14 13.55
C PRO A 166 -2.44 -14.61 12.74
N VAL A 167 -2.16 -13.74 11.76
CA VAL A 167 -3.14 -13.21 10.83
C VAL A 167 -3.19 -14.06 9.57
N VAL A 168 -2.01 -14.35 9.00
CA VAL A 168 -1.90 -15.11 7.76
C VAL A 168 -1.90 -16.60 8.09
N THR A 169 -3.08 -17.20 8.02
CA THR A 169 -3.31 -18.64 8.18
C THR A 169 -3.84 -19.24 6.86
N ARG A 170 -3.74 -20.56 6.68
CA ARG A 170 -4.37 -21.23 5.52
C ARG A 170 -5.85 -20.90 5.37
N ARG A 171 -6.58 -20.78 6.50
CA ARG A 171 -8.00 -20.42 6.50
C ARG A 171 -8.21 -18.97 6.03
N PHE A 172 -7.39 -18.06 6.53
CA PHE A 172 -7.45 -16.64 6.14
C PHE A 172 -7.20 -16.47 4.64
N VAL A 173 -6.12 -17.08 4.11
CA VAL A 173 -5.79 -17.02 2.69
C VAL A 173 -6.92 -17.61 1.84
N ALA A 174 -7.42 -18.80 2.19
CA ALA A 174 -8.53 -19.43 1.48
C ALA A 174 -9.82 -18.56 1.51
N ALA A 175 -10.10 -17.91 2.64
CA ALA A 175 -11.25 -17.01 2.77
C ALA A 175 -11.08 -15.74 1.91
N ALA A 176 -9.89 -15.15 1.88
CA ALA A 176 -9.58 -14.01 1.03
C ALA A 176 -9.75 -14.37 -0.46
N HIS A 177 -9.16 -15.49 -0.90
CA HIS A 177 -9.30 -15.98 -2.28
C HIS A 177 -10.75 -16.29 -2.65
N THR A 178 -11.54 -16.87 -1.74
CA THR A 178 -12.97 -17.10 -1.95
C THR A 178 -13.73 -15.78 -2.15
N ALA A 179 -13.29 -14.71 -1.49
CA ALA A 179 -13.84 -13.37 -1.65
C ALA A 179 -13.30 -12.63 -2.90
N GLY A 180 -12.40 -13.24 -3.68
CA GLY A 180 -11.76 -12.66 -4.85
C GLY A 180 -10.71 -11.61 -4.51
N LEU A 181 -10.08 -11.74 -3.33
CA LEU A 181 -9.04 -10.83 -2.85
C LEU A 181 -7.67 -11.50 -2.91
N GLU A 182 -6.67 -10.76 -3.41
CA GLU A 182 -5.25 -11.08 -3.23
C GLU A 182 -4.83 -10.87 -1.77
N VAL A 183 -3.91 -11.71 -1.28
CA VAL A 183 -3.32 -11.59 0.06
C VAL A 183 -1.88 -11.09 -0.07
N HIS A 184 -1.64 -9.87 0.41
CA HIS A 184 -0.32 -9.25 0.45
C HIS A 184 0.20 -9.18 1.88
N VAL A 185 1.44 -9.61 2.11
CA VAL A 185 2.02 -9.64 3.46
C VAL A 185 3.19 -8.69 3.57
N TRP A 186 3.21 -7.86 4.61
CA TRP A 186 4.22 -6.83 4.89
C TRP A 186 4.69 -6.86 6.36
N THR A 187 5.85 -6.37 6.74
CA THR A 187 7.05 -6.31 5.90
C THR A 187 7.79 -7.62 6.12
N VAL A 188 8.24 -8.26 5.06
CA VAL A 188 8.79 -9.62 5.10
C VAL A 188 10.20 -9.59 4.53
N ASP A 189 11.22 -9.60 5.41
CA ASP A 189 12.63 -9.52 5.03
C ASP A 189 13.41 -10.80 5.31
N GLU A 190 12.84 -11.70 6.11
CA GLU A 190 13.50 -12.95 6.51
C GLU A 190 13.24 -14.10 5.51
N PRO A 191 14.30 -14.81 5.05
CA PRO A 191 14.20 -15.89 4.06
C PRO A 191 13.20 -17.00 4.42
N ASP A 192 13.20 -17.44 5.67
CA ASP A 192 12.33 -18.52 6.12
C ASP A 192 10.87 -18.07 6.20
N GLN A 193 10.63 -16.79 6.49
CA GLN A 193 9.31 -16.20 6.45
C GLN A 193 8.79 -16.12 5.01
N MET A 194 9.62 -15.72 4.05
CA MET A 194 9.27 -15.69 2.63
C MET A 194 8.83 -17.07 2.13
N ARG A 195 9.63 -18.12 2.40
CA ARG A 195 9.29 -19.50 2.00
C ARG A 195 7.98 -19.97 2.62
N ARG A 196 7.80 -19.75 3.92
CA ARG A 196 6.58 -20.14 4.64
C ARG A 196 5.33 -19.46 4.10
N LEU A 197 5.40 -18.18 3.78
CA LEU A 197 4.29 -17.44 3.19
C LEU A 197 3.97 -17.89 1.76
N ALA A 198 4.99 -18.19 0.97
CA ALA A 198 4.79 -18.77 -0.36
C ALA A 198 4.08 -20.15 -0.28
N GLU A 199 4.42 -21.00 0.70
CA GLU A 199 3.72 -22.28 0.95
C GLU A 199 2.26 -22.09 1.40
N LEU A 200 1.91 -20.93 1.94
CA LEU A 200 0.54 -20.55 2.26
C LEU A 200 -0.24 -20.01 1.05
N ASN A 201 0.42 -19.87 -0.11
CA ASN A 201 -0.13 -19.27 -1.34
C ASN A 201 -0.59 -17.82 -1.15
N VAL A 202 0.20 -17.00 -0.47
CA VAL A 202 -0.01 -15.54 -0.51
C VAL A 202 0.35 -15.02 -1.90
N ASP A 203 -0.33 -13.96 -2.34
CA ASP A 203 -0.21 -13.46 -3.72
C ASP A 203 0.94 -12.47 -3.88
N ALA A 204 1.31 -11.76 -2.80
CA ALA A 204 2.43 -10.85 -2.81
C ALA A 204 3.12 -10.75 -1.44
N ILE A 205 4.42 -10.52 -1.49
CA ILE A 205 5.26 -10.18 -0.35
C ILE A 205 5.82 -8.77 -0.57
N MET A 206 5.61 -7.89 0.41
CA MET A 206 6.23 -6.57 0.46
C MET A 206 7.48 -6.67 1.33
N THR A 207 8.63 -6.27 0.76
CA THR A 207 9.94 -6.45 1.36
C THR A 207 10.88 -5.27 1.07
N ASP A 208 11.73 -4.95 2.03
CA ASP A 208 12.81 -3.96 1.89
C ASP A 208 14.07 -4.58 1.24
N VAL A 209 14.10 -5.91 1.06
CA VAL A 209 15.21 -6.68 0.49
C VAL A 209 14.84 -7.44 -0.80
N PRO A 210 14.37 -6.74 -1.86
CA PRO A 210 13.77 -7.37 -3.04
C PRO A 210 14.74 -8.28 -3.80
N THR A 211 16.04 -7.99 -3.80
CA THR A 211 17.04 -8.86 -4.42
C THR A 211 17.12 -10.22 -3.73
N LEU A 212 17.04 -10.25 -2.41
CA LEU A 212 17.00 -11.48 -1.63
C LEU A 212 15.70 -12.25 -1.89
N ALA A 213 14.57 -11.55 -1.93
CA ALA A 213 13.27 -12.16 -2.23
C ALA A 213 13.27 -12.88 -3.59
N LEU A 214 13.84 -12.25 -4.64
CA LEU A 214 13.98 -12.86 -5.96
C LEU A 214 14.88 -14.11 -5.96
N GLN A 215 15.92 -14.17 -5.13
CA GLN A 215 16.77 -15.36 -4.99
C GLN A 215 16.07 -16.53 -4.31
N ILE A 216 15.07 -16.25 -3.46
CA ILE A 216 14.37 -17.23 -2.65
C ILE A 216 13.12 -17.77 -3.34
N LEU A 217 12.40 -16.89 -4.03
CA LEU A 217 11.07 -17.15 -4.58
C LEU A 217 11.03 -17.25 -6.11
N GLY A 218 12.10 -16.77 -6.79
CA GLY A 218 12.22 -16.67 -8.26
C GLY A 218 12.84 -17.88 -8.93
#